data_f3b6e376bf4fa7b9c400cc82aa93f5ea
#
_entry.id   f3b6e376bf4fa7b9c400cc82aa93f5ea
#
_cell.length_a   1.000
_cell.length_b   1.000
_cell.length_c   1.000
_cell.angle_alpha   90.00
_cell.angle_beta   90.00
_cell.angle_gamma   90.00
#
_symmetry.space_group_name_H-M   'P 1'
#
loop_
_entity.id
_entity.type
_entity.pdbx_description
1 polymer ?
#
loop_
_entity_poly.entity_id
_entity_poly.type
_entity_poly.pdbx_seq_one_letter_code
_entity_poly.pdbx_strand_id
1 'polypeptide(L)'
;MERITAPDGANIVLHTSGTGPGVVVVHGGGVTIDEYRRLTARLADRFTVHRYNRRGRADAPPRREPYTVEQEIDDLGAVLAHTGARRVLGHSYGAFVVLQAALRLPLDQVVTYDAPLCLAGHGLPTDYLDATEEAIRAGDIARAMAIVAAGVNPQDAASRLPLGVRTAICRLFLRTQIGRKMGALLPMTLRESRQIEAHEGPAEQYAGIEAEVLLACGAQAAPWYAEINDLLAAVLPRARTLRVPRCSHNGIAVAPPRLVDPIAEFLATPTPSERTGSV
;
A
#
# COMPACT_ATOMS: atom_id res chain seq x y z
N MET A 1 10.07 20.28 -0.96
CA MET A 1 10.48 19.17 -1.84
C MET A 1 11.99 19.06 -1.77
N GLU A 2 12.47 17.90 -1.48
CA GLU A 2 13.89 17.58 -1.34
C GLU A 2 14.21 16.38 -2.22
N ARG A 3 15.46 16.21 -2.64
CA ARG A 3 15.92 15.06 -3.41
C ARG A 3 16.90 14.26 -2.57
N ILE A 4 16.66 12.96 -2.50
CA ILE A 4 17.55 12.00 -1.84
C ILE A 4 17.98 10.96 -2.84
N THR A 5 19.14 10.36 -2.62
CA THR A 5 19.70 9.34 -3.52
C THR A 5 19.45 7.95 -2.96
N ALA A 6 18.80 7.10 -3.74
CA ALA A 6 18.65 5.67 -3.44
C ALA A 6 20.00 4.94 -3.59
N PRO A 7 20.16 3.73 -3.03
CA PRO A 7 21.41 2.96 -3.12
C PRO A 7 21.91 2.70 -4.54
N ASP A 8 21.00 2.65 -5.51
CA ASP A 8 21.33 2.45 -6.94
C ASP A 8 21.59 3.74 -7.71
N GLY A 9 21.67 4.89 -7.01
CA GLY A 9 21.91 6.21 -7.60
C GLY A 9 20.65 6.92 -8.13
N ALA A 10 19.47 6.32 -8.04
CA ALA A 10 18.23 6.97 -8.45
C ALA A 10 17.84 8.10 -7.48
N ASN A 11 17.25 9.19 -8.02
CA ASN A 11 16.80 10.32 -7.21
C ASN A 11 15.34 10.14 -6.79
N ILE A 12 15.08 10.09 -5.50
CA ILE A 12 13.75 10.09 -4.89
C ILE A 12 13.39 11.52 -4.54
N VAL A 13 12.19 11.97 -4.94
CA VAL A 13 11.66 13.29 -4.57
C VAL A 13 10.84 13.14 -3.31
N LEU A 14 11.30 13.76 -2.21
CA LEU A 14 10.66 13.73 -0.90
C LEU A 14 9.77 14.93 -0.69
N HIS A 15 8.54 14.69 -0.29
CA HIS A 15 7.54 15.71 0.06
C HIS A 15 7.26 15.62 1.56
N THR A 16 7.61 16.66 2.31
CA THR A 16 7.45 16.73 3.77
C THR A 16 6.41 17.78 4.15
N SER A 17 5.58 17.47 5.15
CA SER A 17 4.54 18.35 5.66
C SER A 17 4.35 18.14 7.17
N GLY A 18 4.04 19.20 7.92
CA GLY A 18 3.79 19.13 9.36
C GLY A 18 5.06 19.20 10.21
N THR A 19 4.87 19.05 11.51
CA THR A 19 5.92 19.05 12.54
C THR A 19 5.62 18.00 13.60
N GLY A 20 6.66 17.44 14.24
CA GLY A 20 6.54 16.39 15.24
C GLY A 20 7.30 15.12 14.82
N PRO A 21 6.99 13.96 15.43
CA PRO A 21 7.64 12.70 15.08
C PRO A 21 7.49 12.35 13.61
N GLY A 22 8.55 11.84 12.97
CA GLY A 22 8.55 11.48 11.55
C GLY A 22 7.69 10.25 11.25
N VAL A 23 6.85 10.33 10.21
CA VAL A 23 6.07 9.22 9.66
C VAL A 23 6.23 9.18 8.15
N VAL A 24 6.66 8.04 7.59
CA VAL A 24 6.73 7.85 6.14
C VAL A 24 5.44 7.19 5.65
N VAL A 25 4.81 7.75 4.61
CA VAL A 25 3.60 7.19 3.98
C VAL A 25 3.97 6.57 2.64
N VAL A 26 3.74 5.26 2.49
CA VAL A 26 3.97 4.48 1.28
C VAL A 26 2.64 4.20 0.59
N HIS A 27 2.45 4.79 -0.58
CA HIS A 27 1.20 4.73 -1.33
C HIS A 27 0.97 3.38 -2.04
N GLY A 28 -0.29 3.08 -2.38
CA GLY A 28 -0.71 1.85 -3.05
C GLY A 28 -0.37 1.75 -4.54
N GLY A 29 -0.83 0.69 -5.17
CA GLY A 29 -0.78 0.51 -6.62
C GLY A 29 -1.74 1.45 -7.35
N GLY A 30 -1.46 1.75 -8.63
CA GLY A 30 -2.35 2.52 -9.51
C GLY A 30 -2.60 3.99 -9.12
N VAL A 31 -1.89 4.52 -8.13
CA VAL A 31 -2.05 5.88 -7.56
C VAL A 31 -0.70 6.58 -7.35
N THR A 32 -0.74 7.85 -6.97
CA THR A 32 0.41 8.68 -6.61
C THR A 32 0.23 9.25 -5.19
N ILE A 33 1.19 10.00 -4.67
CA ILE A 33 1.05 10.68 -3.37
C ILE A 33 -0.09 11.71 -3.34
N ASP A 34 -0.59 12.13 -4.49
CA ASP A 34 -1.66 13.12 -4.58
C ASP A 34 -2.98 12.64 -3.96
N GLU A 35 -3.25 11.34 -4.06
CA GLU A 35 -4.44 10.72 -3.48
C GLU A 35 -4.40 10.72 -1.94
N TYR A 36 -3.22 10.95 -1.35
CA TYR A 36 -3.02 10.94 0.12
C TYR A 36 -3.00 12.35 0.73
N ARG A 37 -3.34 13.41 -0.03
CA ARG A 37 -3.30 14.80 0.47
C ARG A 37 -4.15 15.03 1.72
N ARG A 38 -5.37 14.44 1.76
CA ARG A 38 -6.27 14.57 2.92
C ARG A 38 -5.73 13.85 4.16
N LEU A 39 -5.22 12.63 3.98
CA LEU A 39 -4.55 11.88 5.05
C LEU A 39 -3.37 12.68 5.59
N THR A 40 -2.52 13.17 4.69
CA THR A 40 -1.35 13.98 5.08
C THR A 40 -1.73 15.21 5.86
N ALA A 41 -2.71 15.99 5.40
CA ALA A 41 -3.14 17.21 6.08
C ALA A 41 -3.59 16.92 7.53
N ARG A 42 -4.34 15.81 7.73
CA ARG A 42 -4.79 15.41 9.08
C ARG A 42 -3.67 14.88 9.98
N LEU A 43 -2.71 14.15 9.42
CA LEU A 43 -1.57 13.66 10.20
C LEU A 43 -0.56 14.77 10.48
N ALA A 44 -0.44 15.76 9.59
CA ALA A 44 0.52 16.87 9.71
C ALA A 44 0.29 17.79 10.91
N ASP A 45 -0.91 17.72 11.52
CA ASP A 45 -1.20 18.44 12.78
C ASP A 45 -0.39 17.89 13.97
N ARG A 46 0.10 16.64 13.88
CA ARG A 46 0.76 15.93 14.98
C ARG A 46 2.10 15.30 14.60
N PHE A 47 2.39 15.14 13.30
CA PHE A 47 3.55 14.44 12.78
C PHE A 47 4.23 15.20 11.66
N THR A 48 5.53 14.95 11.50
CA THR A 48 6.24 15.29 10.26
C THR A 48 5.98 14.15 9.27
N VAL A 49 5.10 14.39 8.29
CA VAL A 49 4.67 13.39 7.31
C VAL A 49 5.54 13.48 6.06
N HIS A 50 6.27 12.41 5.78
CA HIS A 50 7.12 12.25 4.61
C HIS A 50 6.43 11.37 3.57
N ARG A 51 6.40 11.81 2.32
CA ARG A 51 5.81 11.08 1.19
C ARG A 51 6.72 11.17 -0.01
N TYR A 52 6.76 10.12 -0.78
CA TYR A 52 7.44 10.08 -2.07
C TYR A 52 6.62 9.26 -3.07
N ASN A 53 6.73 9.57 -4.35
CA ASN A 53 6.17 8.71 -5.38
C ASN A 53 7.08 7.49 -5.57
N ARG A 54 6.50 6.30 -5.51
CA ARG A 54 7.21 5.06 -5.82
C ARG A 54 7.59 5.04 -7.30
N ARG A 55 8.66 4.36 -7.66
CA ARG A 55 9.24 4.36 -9.01
C ARG A 55 8.20 4.17 -10.13
N GLY A 56 8.44 4.85 -11.25
CA GLY A 56 7.58 4.83 -12.43
C GLY A 56 6.31 5.67 -12.32
N ARG A 57 6.20 6.55 -11.33
CA ARG A 57 5.05 7.44 -11.10
C ARG A 57 5.47 8.89 -10.94
N ALA A 58 4.69 9.80 -11.54
CA ALA A 58 4.84 11.25 -11.37
C ALA A 58 6.31 11.73 -11.43
N ASP A 59 6.82 12.32 -10.35
CA ASP A 59 8.17 12.84 -10.21
C ASP A 59 9.24 11.80 -9.78
N ALA A 60 8.83 10.51 -9.66
CA ALA A 60 9.75 9.44 -9.29
C ALA A 60 10.60 8.96 -10.47
N PRO A 61 11.78 8.38 -10.20
CA PRO A 61 12.59 7.75 -11.25
C PRO A 61 11.86 6.56 -11.88
N PRO A 62 12.27 6.13 -13.10
CA PRO A 62 11.72 4.95 -13.72
C PRO A 62 12.00 3.69 -12.89
N ARG A 63 11.15 2.68 -13.02
CA ARG A 63 11.43 1.33 -12.48
C ARG A 63 12.60 0.71 -13.20
N ARG A 64 13.36 -0.06 -12.45
CA ARG A 64 14.38 -0.95 -13.06
C ARG A 64 13.71 -2.28 -13.41
N GLU A 65 14.20 -2.89 -14.48
CA GLU A 65 13.80 -4.25 -14.87
C GLU A 65 14.96 -5.22 -14.61
N PRO A 66 14.71 -6.43 -14.13
CA PRO A 66 13.40 -6.91 -13.66
C PRO A 66 12.94 -6.18 -12.40
N TYR A 67 11.62 -5.91 -12.32
CA TYR A 67 11.05 -5.27 -11.13
C TYR A 67 10.90 -6.27 -9.99
N THR A 68 11.37 -5.89 -8.81
CA THR A 68 11.19 -6.64 -7.56
C THR A 68 10.81 -5.71 -6.41
N VAL A 69 10.22 -6.28 -5.34
CA VAL A 69 9.87 -5.52 -4.14
C VAL A 69 11.09 -4.97 -3.40
N GLU A 70 12.26 -5.58 -3.59
CA GLU A 70 13.54 -5.13 -3.01
C GLU A 70 13.87 -3.69 -3.43
N GLN A 71 13.56 -3.30 -4.68
CA GLN A 71 13.75 -1.91 -5.13
C GLN A 71 12.93 -0.91 -4.31
N GLU A 72 11.70 -1.30 -3.93
CA GLU A 72 10.82 -0.47 -3.10
C GLU A 72 11.31 -0.42 -1.64
N ILE A 73 11.87 -1.53 -1.14
CA ILE A 73 12.46 -1.61 0.21
C ILE A 73 13.71 -0.74 0.29
N ASP A 74 14.57 -0.78 -0.72
CA ASP A 74 15.79 0.04 -0.81
C ASP A 74 15.45 1.53 -0.84
N ASP A 75 14.44 1.93 -1.62
CA ASP A 75 13.95 3.30 -1.68
C ASP A 75 13.39 3.75 -0.32
N LEU A 76 12.57 2.92 0.31
CA LEU A 76 12.04 3.20 1.66
C LEU A 76 13.16 3.31 2.68
N GLY A 77 14.15 2.42 2.62
CA GLY A 77 15.34 2.45 3.46
C GLY A 77 16.13 3.76 3.33
N ALA A 78 16.32 4.26 2.11
CA ALA A 78 16.96 5.55 1.85
C ALA A 78 16.15 6.72 2.44
N VAL A 79 14.80 6.69 2.29
CA VAL A 79 13.92 7.70 2.90
C VAL A 79 14.01 7.68 4.42
N LEU A 80 13.97 6.50 5.04
CA LEU A 80 14.07 6.35 6.49
C LEU A 80 15.43 6.81 7.02
N ALA A 81 16.52 6.43 6.35
CA ALA A 81 17.87 6.85 6.72
C ALA A 81 18.03 8.37 6.66
N HIS A 82 17.47 9.02 5.63
CA HIS A 82 17.53 10.46 5.46
C HIS A 82 16.69 11.24 6.49
N THR A 83 15.46 10.75 6.76
CA THR A 83 14.50 11.43 7.63
C THR A 83 14.66 11.12 9.11
N GLY A 84 15.35 10.04 9.44
CA GLY A 84 15.39 9.50 10.79
C GLY A 84 14.06 8.91 11.27
N ALA A 85 13.04 8.84 10.41
CA ALA A 85 11.74 8.30 10.76
C ALA A 85 11.82 6.79 11.00
N ARG A 86 11.10 6.33 12.03
CA ARG A 86 10.99 4.90 12.38
C ARG A 86 9.53 4.42 12.39
N ARG A 87 8.60 5.30 11.98
CA ARG A 87 7.17 5.06 11.84
C ARG A 87 6.80 5.06 10.36
N VAL A 88 6.09 4.03 9.92
CA VAL A 88 5.69 3.89 8.51
C VAL A 88 4.21 3.53 8.42
N LEU A 89 3.50 4.16 7.47
CA LEU A 89 2.14 3.82 7.09
C LEU A 89 2.13 3.36 5.63
N GLY A 90 1.73 2.12 5.39
CA GLY A 90 1.52 1.57 4.06
C GLY A 90 0.06 1.37 3.72
N HIS A 91 -0.34 1.63 2.47
CA HIS A 91 -1.66 1.34 1.95
C HIS A 91 -1.59 0.40 0.76
N SER A 92 -2.48 -0.61 0.73
CA SER A 92 -2.56 -1.53 -0.40
C SER A 92 -1.18 -2.12 -0.73
N TYR A 93 -0.72 -2.10 -1.98
CA TYR A 93 0.62 -2.57 -2.31
C TYR A 93 1.73 -1.89 -1.47
N GLY A 94 1.57 -0.63 -1.08
CA GLY A 94 2.49 0.03 -0.15
C GLY A 94 2.50 -0.62 1.24
N ALA A 95 1.39 -1.22 1.68
CA ALA A 95 1.35 -2.00 2.93
C ALA A 95 2.12 -3.33 2.80
N PHE A 96 2.04 -4.00 1.63
CA PHE A 96 2.89 -5.15 1.33
C PHE A 96 4.38 -4.77 1.37
N VAL A 97 4.78 -3.67 0.71
CA VAL A 97 6.16 -3.16 0.75
C VAL A 97 6.62 -2.92 2.19
N VAL A 98 5.78 -2.27 3.01
CA VAL A 98 6.12 -1.95 4.40
C VAL A 98 6.27 -3.20 5.26
N LEU A 99 5.44 -4.23 5.08
CA LEU A 99 5.58 -5.50 5.79
C LEU A 99 6.87 -6.22 5.39
N GLN A 100 7.22 -6.25 4.10
CA GLN A 100 8.49 -6.81 3.63
C GLN A 100 9.69 -6.01 4.16
N ALA A 101 9.58 -4.68 4.20
CA ALA A 101 10.61 -3.82 4.77
C ALA A 101 10.78 -4.03 6.27
N ALA A 102 9.70 -4.25 7.02
CA ALA A 102 9.73 -4.46 8.47
C ALA A 102 10.48 -5.73 8.90
N LEU A 103 10.67 -6.68 8.00
CA LEU A 103 11.51 -7.86 8.21
C LEU A 103 13.03 -7.55 8.16
N ARG A 104 13.41 -6.39 7.61
CA ARG A 104 14.81 -6.06 7.28
C ARG A 104 15.27 -4.71 7.84
N LEU A 105 14.36 -3.77 8.00
CA LEU A 105 14.67 -2.40 8.43
C LEU A 105 14.24 -2.18 9.88
N PRO A 106 14.98 -1.39 10.65
CA PRO A 106 14.69 -1.12 12.05
C PRO A 106 13.52 -0.16 12.21
N LEU A 107 12.30 -0.67 12.07
CA LEU A 107 11.06 0.09 12.27
C LEU A 107 10.55 -0.08 13.71
N ASP A 108 10.03 1.00 14.29
CA ASP A 108 9.40 0.97 15.61
C ASP A 108 7.89 0.75 15.53
N GLN A 109 7.24 1.44 14.59
CA GLN A 109 5.79 1.34 14.39
C GLN A 109 5.43 1.22 12.91
N VAL A 110 4.59 0.26 12.62
CA VAL A 110 4.07 -0.03 11.27
C VAL A 110 2.55 0.04 11.29
N VAL A 111 1.98 0.81 10.38
CA VAL A 111 0.55 0.81 10.11
C VAL A 111 0.33 0.27 8.70
N THR A 112 -0.53 -0.73 8.56
CA THR A 112 -1.00 -1.19 7.26
C THR A 112 -2.48 -0.86 7.10
N TYR A 113 -2.90 -0.45 5.90
CA TYR A 113 -4.31 -0.34 5.55
C TYR A 113 -4.60 -1.13 4.29
N ASP A 114 -5.46 -2.16 4.42
CA ASP A 114 -5.82 -3.10 3.37
C ASP A 114 -4.58 -3.70 2.66
N ALA A 115 -3.72 -4.37 3.42
CA ALA A 115 -2.51 -5.02 2.91
C ALA A 115 -2.86 -6.24 2.04
N PRO A 116 -2.52 -6.27 0.75
CA PRO A 116 -2.73 -7.44 -0.08
C PRO A 116 -1.58 -8.42 0.12
N LEU A 117 -1.89 -9.60 0.60
CA LEU A 117 -0.96 -10.72 0.76
C LEU A 117 -1.58 -12.00 0.21
N CYS A 118 -0.73 -12.98 -0.07
CA CYS A 118 -1.11 -14.37 -0.34
C CYS A 118 -0.53 -15.22 0.78
N LEU A 119 -1.37 -15.70 1.70
CA LEU A 119 -0.98 -16.47 2.88
C LEU A 119 -1.62 -17.87 2.84
N ALA A 120 -0.89 -18.88 2.37
CA ALA A 120 -1.32 -20.28 2.37
C ALA A 120 -2.74 -20.49 1.79
N GLY A 121 -3.00 -19.89 0.63
CA GLY A 121 -4.31 -19.98 -0.05
C GLY A 121 -5.35 -18.95 0.39
N HIS A 122 -5.01 -18.06 1.32
CA HIS A 122 -5.86 -16.94 1.75
C HIS A 122 -5.33 -15.62 1.19
N GLY A 123 -6.23 -14.64 1.02
CA GLY A 123 -5.85 -13.26 0.70
C GLY A 123 -6.17 -12.84 -0.73
N LEU A 124 -5.21 -12.16 -1.37
CA LEU A 124 -5.41 -11.63 -2.73
C LEU A 124 -5.66 -12.79 -3.72
N PRO A 125 -6.81 -12.85 -4.39
CA PRO A 125 -6.99 -13.79 -5.50
C PRO A 125 -5.96 -13.51 -6.60
N THR A 126 -5.40 -14.54 -7.22
CA THR A 126 -4.40 -14.40 -8.30
C THR A 126 -4.88 -14.94 -9.65
N ASP A 127 -5.98 -15.67 -9.70
CA ASP A 127 -6.55 -16.30 -10.89
C ASP A 127 -6.81 -15.35 -12.06
N TYR A 128 -6.95 -14.05 -11.78
CA TYR A 128 -7.20 -13.04 -12.80
C TYR A 128 -5.92 -12.50 -13.46
N LEU A 129 -4.73 -12.78 -12.93
CA LEU A 129 -3.48 -12.12 -13.34
C LEU A 129 -3.11 -12.46 -14.79
N ASP A 130 -3.18 -13.73 -15.19
CA ASP A 130 -2.84 -14.16 -16.56
C ASP A 130 -3.76 -13.54 -17.60
N ALA A 131 -5.08 -13.58 -17.35
CA ALA A 131 -6.07 -12.97 -18.23
C ALA A 131 -5.92 -11.45 -18.33
N THR A 132 -5.49 -10.80 -17.24
CA THR A 132 -5.19 -9.35 -17.21
C THR A 132 -3.95 -9.05 -18.06
N GLU A 133 -2.89 -9.86 -17.91
CA GLU A 133 -1.65 -9.70 -18.67
C GLU A 133 -1.88 -9.88 -20.17
N GLU A 134 -2.68 -10.87 -20.56
CA GLU A 134 -3.08 -11.08 -21.96
C GLU A 134 -3.83 -9.86 -22.53
N ALA A 135 -4.81 -9.33 -21.76
CA ALA A 135 -5.55 -8.14 -22.19
C ALA A 135 -4.65 -6.90 -22.32
N ILE A 136 -3.68 -6.71 -21.42
CA ILE A 136 -2.68 -5.62 -21.52
C ILE A 136 -1.80 -5.81 -22.76
N ARG A 137 -1.31 -7.03 -23.02
CA ARG A 137 -0.49 -7.36 -24.18
C ARG A 137 -1.25 -7.12 -25.50
N ALA A 138 -2.57 -7.37 -25.50
CA ALA A 138 -3.45 -7.08 -26.63
C ALA A 138 -3.81 -5.59 -26.77
N GLY A 139 -3.36 -4.71 -25.84
CA GLY A 139 -3.70 -3.29 -25.83
C GLY A 139 -5.10 -2.96 -25.34
N ASP A 140 -5.90 -3.94 -24.88
CA ASP A 140 -7.26 -3.71 -24.35
C ASP A 140 -7.23 -3.41 -22.85
N ILE A 141 -6.78 -2.19 -22.52
CA ILE A 141 -6.70 -1.70 -21.13
C ILE A 141 -8.07 -1.71 -20.45
N ALA A 142 -9.16 -1.45 -21.19
CA ALA A 142 -10.52 -1.48 -20.61
C ALA A 142 -10.91 -2.89 -20.15
N ARG A 143 -10.59 -3.90 -20.97
CA ARG A 143 -10.80 -5.30 -20.63
C ARG A 143 -9.93 -5.71 -19.44
N ALA A 144 -8.66 -5.34 -19.44
CA ALA A 144 -7.75 -5.60 -18.32
C ALA A 144 -8.27 -4.99 -17.01
N MET A 145 -8.72 -3.73 -17.01
CA MET A 145 -9.33 -3.09 -15.84
C MET A 145 -10.58 -3.82 -15.37
N ALA A 146 -11.43 -4.28 -16.29
CA ALA A 146 -12.65 -5.01 -15.96
C ALA A 146 -12.36 -6.38 -15.33
N ILE A 147 -11.28 -7.03 -15.76
CA ILE A 147 -10.81 -8.30 -15.18
C ILE A 147 -10.27 -8.06 -13.76
N VAL A 148 -9.37 -7.11 -13.57
CA VAL A 148 -8.77 -6.77 -12.26
C VAL A 148 -9.85 -6.37 -11.25
N ALA A 149 -10.79 -5.49 -11.62
CA ALA A 149 -11.83 -5.04 -10.70
C ALA A 149 -12.68 -6.19 -10.15
N ALA A 150 -12.99 -7.19 -10.98
CA ALA A 150 -13.72 -8.36 -10.54
C ALA A 150 -12.84 -9.39 -9.82
N GLY A 151 -11.59 -9.53 -10.25
CA GLY A 151 -10.65 -10.48 -9.64
C GLY A 151 -10.30 -10.11 -8.20
N VAL A 152 -10.02 -8.84 -7.94
CA VAL A 152 -9.69 -8.36 -6.59
C VAL A 152 -10.88 -8.44 -5.63
N ASN A 153 -12.09 -8.21 -6.13
CA ASN A 153 -13.31 -8.28 -5.32
C ASN A 153 -14.42 -9.08 -6.03
N PRO A 154 -14.30 -10.40 -6.11
CA PRO A 154 -15.27 -11.25 -6.82
C PRO A 154 -16.67 -11.24 -6.20
N GLN A 155 -16.81 -10.82 -4.94
CA GLN A 155 -18.08 -10.77 -4.23
C GLN A 155 -18.88 -9.49 -4.53
N ASP A 156 -18.27 -8.47 -5.12
CA ASP A 156 -18.95 -7.24 -5.53
C ASP A 156 -20.06 -7.54 -6.55
N ALA A 157 -21.20 -6.85 -6.41
CA ALA A 157 -22.32 -7.01 -7.33
C ALA A 157 -21.92 -6.68 -8.78
N ALA A 158 -21.07 -5.67 -8.99
CA ALA A 158 -20.57 -5.32 -10.32
C ALA A 158 -19.70 -6.42 -10.94
N SER A 159 -19.03 -7.24 -10.13
CA SER A 159 -18.19 -8.36 -10.58
C SER A 159 -19.00 -9.48 -11.21
N ARG A 160 -20.31 -9.59 -10.89
CA ARG A 160 -21.24 -10.58 -11.45
C ARG A 160 -21.74 -10.21 -12.84
N LEU A 161 -21.53 -8.98 -13.30
CA LEU A 161 -21.91 -8.56 -14.64
C LEU A 161 -21.04 -9.28 -15.70
N PRO A 162 -21.58 -9.59 -16.89
CA PRO A 162 -20.80 -10.14 -17.99
C PRO A 162 -19.56 -9.30 -18.30
N LEU A 163 -18.43 -9.94 -18.62
CA LEU A 163 -17.17 -9.26 -18.89
C LEU A 163 -17.29 -8.15 -19.94
N GLY A 164 -18.07 -8.37 -21.01
CA GLY A 164 -18.30 -7.36 -22.05
C GLY A 164 -18.96 -6.09 -21.51
N VAL A 165 -19.92 -6.22 -20.58
CA VAL A 165 -20.59 -5.09 -19.94
C VAL A 165 -19.58 -4.34 -19.05
N ARG A 166 -18.83 -5.05 -18.20
CA ARG A 166 -17.78 -4.45 -17.36
C ARG A 166 -16.73 -3.73 -18.20
N THR A 167 -16.32 -4.32 -19.32
CA THR A 167 -15.36 -3.72 -20.26
C THR A 167 -15.90 -2.42 -20.85
N ALA A 168 -17.19 -2.38 -21.24
CA ALA A 168 -17.82 -1.16 -21.74
C ALA A 168 -17.86 -0.04 -20.69
N ILE A 169 -18.17 -0.38 -19.44
CA ILE A 169 -18.10 0.57 -18.30
C ILE A 169 -16.67 1.09 -18.13
N CYS A 170 -15.66 0.21 -18.16
CA CYS A 170 -14.26 0.62 -18.04
C CYS A 170 -13.81 1.51 -19.22
N ARG A 171 -14.29 1.27 -20.45
CA ARG A 171 -14.02 2.16 -21.59
C ARG A 171 -14.56 3.58 -21.37
N LEU A 172 -15.75 3.68 -20.78
CA LEU A 172 -16.30 4.99 -20.43
C LEU A 172 -15.50 5.65 -19.30
N PHE A 173 -15.13 4.90 -18.28
CA PHE A 173 -14.31 5.39 -17.18
C PHE A 173 -12.93 5.88 -17.65
N LEU A 174 -12.29 5.20 -18.59
CA LEU A 174 -11.01 5.62 -19.20
C LEU A 174 -11.08 6.97 -19.94
N ARG A 175 -12.27 7.51 -20.23
CA ARG A 175 -12.43 8.87 -20.75
C ARG A 175 -12.27 9.95 -19.69
N THR A 176 -12.39 9.60 -18.43
CA THR A 176 -12.16 10.52 -17.31
C THR A 176 -10.66 10.72 -17.05
N GLN A 177 -10.27 11.80 -16.39
CA GLN A 177 -8.88 12.05 -16.00
C GLN A 177 -8.35 10.97 -15.06
N ILE A 178 -9.17 10.56 -14.08
CA ILE A 178 -8.82 9.51 -13.12
C ILE A 178 -8.65 8.18 -13.85
N GLY A 179 -9.59 7.81 -14.71
CA GLY A 179 -9.54 6.57 -15.48
C GLY A 179 -8.30 6.49 -16.37
N ARG A 180 -7.93 7.57 -17.04
CA ARG A 180 -6.69 7.61 -17.85
C ARG A 180 -5.44 7.39 -17.00
N LYS A 181 -5.33 8.03 -15.82
CA LYS A 181 -4.20 7.81 -14.91
C LYS A 181 -4.13 6.36 -14.46
N MET A 182 -5.24 5.79 -14.01
CA MET A 182 -5.30 4.40 -13.56
C MET A 182 -4.98 3.43 -14.69
N GLY A 183 -5.52 3.65 -15.88
CA GLY A 183 -5.24 2.82 -17.06
C GLY A 183 -3.76 2.84 -17.46
N ALA A 184 -3.12 4.01 -17.41
CA ALA A 184 -1.68 4.12 -17.69
C ALA A 184 -0.80 3.38 -16.67
N LEU A 185 -1.24 3.31 -15.40
CA LEU A 185 -0.52 2.62 -14.33
C LEU A 185 -0.86 1.12 -14.22
N LEU A 186 -1.86 0.63 -14.96
CA LEU A 186 -2.34 -0.74 -14.85
C LEU A 186 -1.26 -1.80 -15.14
N PRO A 187 -0.42 -1.67 -16.20
CA PRO A 187 0.66 -2.64 -16.43
C PRO A 187 1.64 -2.74 -15.27
N MET A 188 1.90 -1.60 -14.62
CA MET A 188 2.77 -1.51 -13.45
C MET A 188 2.11 -2.15 -12.22
N THR A 189 0.82 -1.90 -12.01
CA THR A 189 0.03 -2.49 -10.93
C THR A 189 -0.06 -4.02 -11.05
N LEU A 190 -0.16 -4.55 -12.28
CA LEU A 190 -0.12 -5.99 -12.50
C LEU A 190 1.21 -6.61 -12.05
N ARG A 191 2.34 -5.99 -12.36
CA ARG A 191 3.66 -6.46 -11.88
C ARG A 191 3.76 -6.42 -10.35
N GLU A 192 3.14 -5.45 -9.71
CA GLU A 192 3.02 -5.37 -8.25
C GLU A 192 2.22 -6.57 -7.71
N SER A 193 1.10 -6.92 -8.34
CA SER A 193 0.32 -8.10 -7.95
C SER A 193 1.11 -9.40 -8.14
N ARG A 194 1.93 -9.50 -9.19
CA ARG A 194 2.86 -10.64 -9.38
C ARG A 194 3.92 -10.71 -8.28
N GLN A 195 4.37 -9.58 -7.74
CA GLN A 195 5.28 -9.61 -6.59
C GLN A 195 4.59 -10.13 -5.33
N ILE A 196 3.31 -9.79 -5.11
CA ILE A 196 2.54 -10.35 -4.00
C ILE A 196 2.38 -11.87 -4.16
N GLU A 197 2.01 -12.34 -5.35
CA GLU A 197 1.90 -13.76 -5.68
C GLU A 197 3.24 -14.50 -5.48
N ALA A 198 4.35 -13.94 -5.95
CA ALA A 198 5.68 -14.52 -5.80
C ALA A 198 6.17 -14.62 -4.34
N HIS A 199 5.53 -13.88 -3.42
CA HIS A 199 5.79 -13.93 -1.98
C HIS A 199 4.68 -14.69 -1.23
N GLU A 200 3.92 -15.54 -1.93
CA GLU A 200 2.99 -16.44 -1.26
C GLU A 200 3.74 -17.37 -0.30
N GLY A 201 3.19 -17.54 0.88
CA GLY A 201 3.78 -18.39 1.90
C GLY A 201 2.96 -18.42 3.19
N PRO A 202 3.42 -19.13 4.22
CA PRO A 202 2.74 -19.16 5.50
C PRO A 202 2.83 -17.81 6.22
N ALA A 203 1.87 -17.50 7.10
CA ALA A 203 1.87 -16.24 7.87
C ALA A 203 3.12 -16.10 8.76
N GLU A 204 3.70 -17.21 9.20
CA GLU A 204 4.90 -17.30 10.04
C GLU A 204 6.13 -16.64 9.39
N GLN A 205 6.17 -16.47 8.08
CA GLN A 205 7.22 -15.72 7.40
C GLN A 205 7.34 -14.27 7.89
N TYR A 206 6.27 -13.72 8.50
CA TYR A 206 6.25 -12.38 9.09
C TYR A 206 6.55 -12.36 10.60
N ALA A 207 6.69 -13.49 11.26
CA ALA A 207 6.89 -13.58 12.72
C ALA A 207 8.14 -12.83 13.22
N GLY A 208 9.14 -12.61 12.34
CA GLY A 208 10.34 -11.85 12.63
C GLY A 208 10.16 -10.33 12.70
N ILE A 209 8.98 -9.79 12.48
CA ILE A 209 8.72 -8.34 12.60
C ILE A 209 8.68 -7.96 14.08
N GLU A 210 9.65 -7.15 14.51
CA GLU A 210 9.76 -6.68 15.90
C GLU A 210 9.01 -5.37 16.16
N ALA A 211 8.61 -4.65 15.13
CA ALA A 211 7.85 -3.41 15.24
C ALA A 211 6.49 -3.62 15.94
N GLU A 212 5.95 -2.58 16.56
CA GLU A 212 4.52 -2.53 16.90
C GLU A 212 3.72 -2.37 15.59
N VAL A 213 2.74 -3.24 15.34
CA VAL A 213 1.99 -3.26 14.07
C VAL A 213 0.51 -2.98 14.29
N LEU A 214 -0.05 -2.00 13.59
CA LEU A 214 -1.48 -1.79 13.46
C LEU A 214 -1.95 -2.31 12.09
N LEU A 215 -2.66 -3.43 12.10
CA LEU A 215 -3.25 -4.07 10.92
C LEU A 215 -4.66 -3.52 10.71
N ALA A 216 -4.80 -2.48 9.89
CA ALA A 216 -6.09 -1.85 9.63
C ALA A 216 -6.70 -2.32 8.30
N CYS A 217 -8.03 -2.44 8.26
CA CYS A 217 -8.78 -2.66 7.03
C CYS A 217 -10.12 -1.93 7.03
N GLY A 218 -10.63 -1.62 5.84
CA GLY A 218 -11.96 -1.06 5.66
C GLY A 218 -13.04 -2.13 5.81
N ALA A 219 -14.08 -1.88 6.61
CA ALA A 219 -15.18 -2.83 6.78
C ALA A 219 -16.03 -3.04 5.50
N GLN A 220 -15.86 -2.18 4.50
CA GLN A 220 -16.48 -2.26 3.17
C GLN A 220 -15.46 -2.63 2.07
N ALA A 221 -14.22 -2.96 2.43
CA ALA A 221 -13.24 -3.53 1.52
C ALA A 221 -13.52 -5.04 1.32
N ALA A 222 -12.76 -5.68 0.44
CA ALA A 222 -12.89 -7.11 0.22
C ALA A 222 -12.67 -7.89 1.53
N PRO A 223 -13.48 -8.92 1.83
CA PRO A 223 -13.44 -9.62 3.12
C PRO A 223 -12.06 -10.22 3.46
N TRP A 224 -11.33 -10.67 2.46
CA TRP A 224 -10.03 -11.30 2.63
C TRP A 224 -8.96 -10.38 3.26
N TYR A 225 -9.12 -9.03 3.25
CA TYR A 225 -8.23 -8.14 3.98
C TYR A 225 -8.33 -8.33 5.50
N ALA A 226 -9.55 -8.56 6.01
CA ALA A 226 -9.73 -8.85 7.43
C ALA A 226 -9.16 -10.23 7.79
N GLU A 227 -9.36 -11.23 6.93
CA GLU A 227 -8.80 -12.59 7.11
C GLU A 227 -7.26 -12.54 7.17
N ILE A 228 -6.61 -11.80 6.27
CA ILE A 228 -5.16 -11.58 6.29
C ILE A 228 -4.71 -10.92 7.58
N ASN A 229 -5.43 -9.89 8.04
CA ASN A 229 -5.10 -9.22 9.29
C ASN A 229 -5.18 -10.16 10.49
N ASP A 230 -6.19 -11.05 10.52
CA ASP A 230 -6.35 -12.04 11.61
C ASP A 230 -5.21 -13.08 11.58
N LEU A 231 -4.84 -13.58 10.38
CA LEU A 231 -3.71 -14.50 10.21
C LEU A 231 -2.38 -13.87 10.65
N LEU A 232 -2.13 -12.62 10.25
CA LEU A 232 -0.93 -11.89 10.67
C LEU A 232 -0.91 -11.62 12.18
N ALA A 233 -2.06 -11.24 12.76
CA ALA A 233 -2.16 -10.96 14.19
C ALA A 233 -1.88 -12.20 15.06
N ALA A 234 -2.13 -13.40 14.51
CA ALA A 234 -1.83 -14.65 15.21
C ALA A 234 -0.33 -14.96 15.32
N VAL A 235 0.50 -14.41 14.41
CA VAL A 235 1.95 -14.70 14.35
C VAL A 235 2.83 -13.51 14.73
N LEU A 236 2.31 -12.29 14.61
CA LEU A 236 3.06 -11.08 14.94
C LEU A 236 3.03 -10.83 16.46
N PRO A 237 4.19 -10.67 17.13
CA PRO A 237 4.25 -10.58 18.59
C PRO A 237 3.62 -9.30 19.16
N ARG A 238 3.54 -8.22 18.39
CA ARG A 238 3.06 -6.89 18.81
C ARG A 238 2.06 -6.30 17.82
N ALA A 239 1.10 -7.12 17.36
CA ALA A 239 0.08 -6.67 16.43
C ALA A 239 -1.23 -6.29 17.13
N ARG A 240 -1.93 -5.32 16.53
CA ARG A 240 -3.32 -4.96 16.83
C ARG A 240 -4.09 -4.90 15.53
N THR A 241 -5.34 -5.36 15.52
CA THR A 241 -6.23 -5.25 14.37
C THR A 241 -7.19 -4.08 14.51
N LEU A 242 -7.52 -3.42 13.40
CA LEU A 242 -8.50 -2.35 13.34
C LEU A 242 -9.38 -2.51 12.11
N ARG A 243 -10.65 -2.84 12.29
CA ARG A 243 -11.65 -2.86 11.22
C ARG A 243 -12.44 -1.55 11.22
N VAL A 244 -12.19 -0.68 10.23
CA VAL A 244 -12.75 0.68 10.18
C VAL A 244 -14.16 0.67 9.59
N PRO A 245 -15.22 1.00 10.39
CA PRO A 245 -16.58 0.96 9.89
C PRO A 245 -16.83 2.00 8.79
N ARG A 246 -17.66 1.64 7.80
CA ARG A 246 -18.02 2.51 6.66
C ARG A 246 -16.82 3.06 5.89
N CYS A 247 -15.74 2.31 5.83
CA CYS A 247 -14.58 2.57 4.97
C CYS A 247 -14.41 1.43 3.97
N SER A 248 -14.19 1.79 2.71
CA SER A 248 -13.77 0.88 1.64
C SER A 248 -12.24 0.93 1.47
N HIS A 249 -11.71 0.20 0.51
CA HIS A 249 -10.30 0.27 0.12
C HIS A 249 -9.80 1.71 -0.15
N ASN A 250 -10.65 2.54 -0.74
CA ASN A 250 -10.33 3.94 -1.00
C ASN A 250 -10.53 4.87 0.23
N GLY A 251 -10.86 4.31 1.41
CA GLY A 251 -11.04 5.07 2.65
C GLY A 251 -9.83 5.93 2.99
N ILE A 252 -8.62 5.47 2.65
CA ILE A 252 -7.37 6.20 2.90
C ILE A 252 -7.31 7.54 2.15
N ALA A 253 -7.82 7.61 0.91
CA ALA A 253 -7.87 8.83 0.12
C ALA A 253 -8.92 9.83 0.64
N VAL A 254 -10.03 9.32 1.18
CA VAL A 254 -11.07 10.13 1.84
C VAL A 254 -10.61 10.62 3.19
N ALA A 255 -9.85 9.80 3.90
CA ALA A 255 -9.26 10.05 5.22
C ALA A 255 -10.26 10.55 6.28
N PRO A 256 -11.39 9.84 6.51
CA PRO A 256 -12.35 10.26 7.53
C PRO A 256 -11.76 10.13 8.94
N PRO A 257 -12.23 10.93 9.93
CA PRO A 257 -11.71 10.87 11.30
C PRO A 257 -11.68 9.46 11.88
N ARG A 258 -12.73 8.67 11.70
CA ARG A 258 -12.80 7.28 12.17
C ARG A 258 -11.71 6.35 11.64
N LEU A 259 -11.03 6.73 10.56
CA LEU A 259 -9.84 6.03 10.05
C LEU A 259 -8.56 6.68 10.59
N VAL A 260 -8.47 8.02 10.51
CA VAL A 260 -7.22 8.73 10.80
C VAL A 260 -6.94 8.80 12.29
N ASP A 261 -7.96 9.05 13.12
CA ASP A 261 -7.77 9.26 14.56
C ASP A 261 -7.15 8.01 15.25
N PRO A 262 -7.65 6.79 15.05
CA PRO A 262 -7.03 5.60 15.65
C PRO A 262 -5.59 5.35 15.11
N ILE A 263 -5.33 5.65 13.84
CA ILE A 263 -3.99 5.58 13.27
C ILE A 263 -3.06 6.60 13.94
N ALA A 264 -3.52 7.84 14.08
CA ALA A 264 -2.75 8.90 14.71
C ALA A 264 -2.51 8.63 16.21
N GLU A 265 -3.49 8.06 16.91
CA GLU A 265 -3.34 7.62 18.30
C GLU A 265 -2.29 6.53 18.42
N PHE A 266 -2.33 5.50 17.56
CA PHE A 266 -1.33 4.45 17.55
C PHE A 266 0.08 5.01 17.28
N LEU A 267 0.25 5.84 16.27
CA LEU A 267 1.53 6.45 15.90
C LEU A 267 2.07 7.44 16.95
N ALA A 268 1.21 7.98 17.82
CA ALA A 268 1.60 8.89 18.90
C ALA A 268 2.03 8.17 20.17
N THR A 269 1.82 6.85 20.28
CA THR A 269 2.32 6.11 21.43
C THR A 269 3.85 6.10 21.41
N PRO A 270 4.53 6.30 22.58
CA PRO A 270 5.98 6.23 22.64
C PRO A 270 6.51 4.90 22.07
N THR A 271 7.49 4.98 21.19
CA THR A 271 8.10 3.80 20.59
C THR A 271 8.98 3.05 21.60
N PRO A 272 9.30 1.77 21.37
CA PRO A 272 10.26 1.05 22.22
C PRO A 272 11.59 1.79 22.36
N SER A 273 12.10 2.37 21.28
CA SER A 273 13.36 3.15 21.29
C SER A 273 13.25 4.45 22.10
N GLU A 274 12.10 5.14 22.09
CA GLU A 274 11.85 6.34 22.87
C GLU A 274 11.68 6.04 24.38
N ARG A 275 11.09 4.87 24.72
CA ARG A 275 10.93 4.43 26.12
C ARG A 275 12.25 4.08 26.80
N THR A 276 13.22 3.57 26.06
CA THR A 276 14.55 3.19 26.60
C THR A 276 15.52 4.36 26.71
N GLY A 277 15.31 5.45 25.99
CA GLY A 277 16.15 6.65 26.02
C GLY A 277 15.80 7.67 27.13
N SER A 278 14.79 7.40 27.97
CA SER A 278 14.32 8.29 29.03
C SER A 278 14.82 7.89 30.45
N VAL A 279 15.95 7.18 30.55
CA VAL A 279 16.60 6.80 31.84
C VAL A 279 17.89 7.58 32.03
#